data_20c7ef89823f08652b77d6746059b622
#
_entry.id   20c7ef89823f08652b77d6746059b622
#
_cell.length_a   1.000
_cell.length_b   1.000
_cell.length_c   1.000
_cell.angle_alpha   90.00
_cell.angle_beta   90.00
_cell.angle_gamma   90.00
#
_symmetry.space_group_name_H-M   'P 1'
#
loop_
_entity.id
_entity.type
_entity.pdbx_description
1 polymer ?
#
loop_
_entity_poly.entity_id
_entity_poly.type
_entity_poly.pdbx_seq_one_letter_code
_entity_poly.pdbx_strand_id
1 'polypeptide(L)' 'MRQTLDTKGLKCPLPVLKARRAMKALERGAVLEVHATDPGSVKDFEAFCATTGDALLSSRREGDVFVFEIRKGG' A
#
# COMPACT_ATOMS: atom_id res chain seq x y z
N MET A 1 3.12 10.98 -10.58
CA MET A 1 4.13 11.03 -9.53
C MET A 1 4.14 9.73 -8.77
N ARG A 2 5.31 9.26 -8.36
CA ARG A 2 5.44 7.96 -7.71
C ARG A 2 6.28 8.10 -6.44
N GLN A 3 5.79 7.50 -5.35
CA GLN A 3 6.51 7.48 -4.08
C GLN A 3 6.65 6.04 -3.60
N THR A 4 7.68 5.78 -2.82
CA THR A 4 7.91 4.49 -2.19
C THR A 4 7.81 4.64 -0.68
N LEU A 5 7.06 3.74 -0.04
CA LEU A 5 6.90 3.71 1.40
C LEU A 5 7.41 2.39 1.93
N ASP A 6 8.39 2.45 2.81
CA ASP A 6 8.96 1.27 3.44
C ASP A 6 8.25 0.99 4.76
N THR A 7 7.56 -0.14 4.82
CA THR A 7 6.93 -0.61 6.05
C THR A 7 7.43 -1.99 6.45
N LYS A 8 8.63 -2.36 5.96
CA LYS A 8 9.23 -3.64 6.33
C LYS A 8 9.45 -3.70 7.83
N GLY A 9 9.21 -4.87 8.40
CA GLY A 9 9.36 -5.09 9.85
C GLY A 9 8.15 -4.69 10.67
N LEU A 10 7.18 -4.00 10.09
CA LEU A 10 5.96 -3.62 10.80
C LEU A 10 4.91 -4.71 10.66
N LYS A 11 4.14 -4.89 11.74
CA LYS A 11 3.06 -5.88 11.76
C LYS A 11 1.73 -5.23 11.41
N CYS A 12 0.83 -6.05 10.85
CA CYS A 12 -0.54 -5.66 10.59
C CYS A 12 -1.19 -5.08 11.85
N PRO A 13 -1.91 -3.94 11.79
CA PRO A 13 -2.29 -3.20 10.58
C PRO A 13 -1.40 -2.00 10.25
N LEU A 14 -0.19 -1.92 10.83
CA LEU A 14 0.65 -0.74 10.69
C LEU A 14 1.01 -0.38 9.24
N PRO A 15 1.32 -1.34 8.35
CA PRO A 15 1.60 -0.98 6.96
C PRO A 15 0.45 -0.20 6.30
N VAL A 16 -0.79 -0.65 6.48
CA VAL A 16 -1.96 0.03 5.93
C VAL A 16 -2.16 1.40 6.56
N LEU A 17 -1.95 1.51 7.87
CA LEU A 17 -2.11 2.80 8.55
C LEU A 17 -1.10 3.83 8.04
N LYS A 18 0.15 3.42 7.82
CA LYS A 18 1.16 4.30 7.27
C LYS A 18 0.87 4.66 5.82
N ALA A 19 0.41 3.69 5.03
CA ALA A 19 0.04 3.93 3.64
C ALA A 19 -1.14 4.90 3.55
N ARG A 20 -2.12 4.75 4.43
CA ARG A 20 -3.27 5.64 4.47
C ARG A 20 -2.83 7.09 4.70
N ARG A 21 -1.91 7.30 5.63
CA ARG A 21 -1.37 8.62 5.91
C ARG A 21 -0.63 9.19 4.70
N ALA A 22 0.21 8.37 4.06
CA ALA A 22 0.96 8.79 2.88
C ALA A 22 0.03 9.13 1.72
N MET A 23 -1.02 8.34 1.51
CA MET A 23 -1.97 8.59 0.42
C MET A 23 -2.69 9.92 0.56
N LYS A 24 -2.92 10.40 1.78
CA LYS A 24 -3.58 11.68 2.00
C LYS A 24 -2.78 12.85 1.43
N ALA A 25 -1.47 12.71 1.39
CA ALA A 25 -0.59 13.76 0.88
C ALA A 25 -0.42 13.70 -0.64
N LEU A 26 -0.90 12.66 -1.27
CA LEU A 26 -0.73 12.46 -2.71
C LEU A 26 -1.93 13.00 -3.49
N GLU A 27 -1.65 13.43 -4.72
CA GLU A 27 -2.69 13.88 -5.63
C GLU A 27 -3.33 12.69 -6.33
N ARG A 28 -4.54 12.90 -6.83
CA ARG A 28 -5.23 11.90 -7.62
C ARG A 28 -4.35 11.47 -8.81
N GLY A 29 -4.28 10.17 -9.03
CA GLY A 29 -3.45 9.61 -10.08
C GLY A 29 -2.03 9.27 -9.67
N ALA A 30 -1.58 9.76 -8.50
CA ALA A 30 -0.26 9.42 -8.00
C ALA A 30 -0.21 7.96 -7.56
N VAL A 31 0.96 7.34 -7.68
CA VAL A 31 1.16 5.93 -7.32
C VAL A 31 2.04 5.85 -6.09
N LEU A 32 1.61 5.06 -5.12
CA LEU A 32 2.39 4.73 -3.94
C LEU A 32 2.82 3.27 -4.01
N GLU A 33 4.11 3.04 -3.96
CA GLU A 33 4.66 1.69 -3.86
C GLU A 33 4.96 1.40 -2.39
N VAL A 34 4.34 0.35 -1.84
CA VAL A 34 4.50 -0.01 -0.43
C VAL A 34 5.22 -1.34 -0.31
N HIS A 35 6.24 -1.37 0.52
CA HIS A 35 6.98 -2.59 0.83
C HIS A 35 6.63 -3.03 2.24
N ALA A 36 6.21 -4.28 2.41
CA ALA A 36 5.83 -4.84 3.70
C ALA A 36 6.34 -6.27 3.82
N THR A 37 6.56 -6.73 5.04
CA THR A 37 7.00 -8.11 5.29
C THR A 37 5.94 -8.94 6.01
N ASP A 38 4.90 -8.32 6.55
CA ASP A 38 3.85 -9.04 7.24
C ASP A 38 2.86 -9.66 6.23
N PRO A 39 2.61 -10.98 6.28
CA PRO A 39 1.69 -11.64 5.34
C PRO A 39 0.25 -11.10 5.41
N GLY A 40 -0.18 -10.60 6.56
CA GLY A 40 -1.50 -10.00 6.70
C GLY A 40 -1.72 -8.75 5.88
N SER A 41 -0.63 -8.15 5.40
CA SER A 41 -0.70 -6.93 4.59
C SER A 41 -1.47 -7.13 3.29
N VAL A 42 -1.42 -8.33 2.71
CA VAL A 42 -2.09 -8.59 1.43
C VAL A 42 -3.59 -8.31 1.54
N LYS A 43 -4.24 -8.95 2.51
CA LYS A 43 -5.68 -8.76 2.73
C LYS A 43 -6.00 -7.34 3.18
N ASP A 44 -5.12 -6.76 3.98
CA ASP A 44 -5.34 -5.41 4.50
C ASP A 44 -5.33 -4.38 3.36
N PHE A 45 -4.40 -4.50 2.41
CA PHE A 45 -4.34 -3.58 1.29
C PHE A 45 -5.47 -3.80 0.30
N GLU A 46 -5.91 -5.04 0.11
CA GLU A 46 -7.09 -5.32 -0.70
C GLU A 46 -8.33 -4.62 -0.12
N ALA A 47 -8.54 -4.78 1.18
CA ALA A 47 -9.67 -4.15 1.87
C ALA A 47 -9.56 -2.62 1.85
N PHE A 48 -8.36 -2.09 2.06
CA PHE A 48 -8.11 -0.66 2.05
C PHE A 48 -8.50 -0.04 0.70
N CYS A 49 -8.03 -0.63 -0.40
CA CYS A 49 -8.33 -0.11 -1.73
C CYS A 49 -9.79 -0.25 -2.08
N ALA A 50 -10.43 -1.35 -1.66
CA ALA A 50 -11.86 -1.54 -1.88
C ALA A 50 -12.70 -0.48 -1.15
N THR A 51 -12.26 -0.07 0.03
CA THR A 51 -12.97 0.91 0.84
C THR A 51 -12.75 2.34 0.35
N THR A 52 -11.52 2.66 -0.05
CA THR A 52 -11.17 4.04 -0.41
C THR A 52 -11.46 4.37 -1.87
N GLY A 53 -11.60 3.36 -2.73
CA GLY A 53 -11.72 3.58 -4.16
C GLY A 53 -10.39 3.75 -4.87
N ASP A 54 -9.28 3.63 -4.13
CA ASP A 54 -7.96 3.63 -4.75
C ASP A 54 -7.75 2.33 -5.52
N ALA A 55 -6.93 2.38 -6.56
CA ALA A 55 -6.68 1.20 -7.39
C ALA A 55 -5.44 0.44 -6.91
N LEU A 56 -5.62 -0.83 -6.59
CA LEU A 56 -4.49 -1.71 -6.30
C LEU A 56 -3.97 -2.24 -7.65
N LEU A 57 -2.94 -1.56 -8.17
CA LEU A 57 -2.42 -1.87 -9.50
C LEU A 57 -1.63 -3.17 -9.52
N SER A 58 -0.95 -3.48 -8.44
CA SER A 58 -0.07 -4.64 -8.36
C SER A 58 0.06 -5.08 -6.91
N SER A 59 0.08 -6.38 -6.72
CA SER A 59 0.31 -7.00 -5.42
C SER A 59 1.18 -8.22 -5.70
N ARG A 60 2.46 -8.12 -5.37
CA ARG A 60 3.40 -9.19 -5.68
C ARG A 60 4.31 -9.46 -4.48
N ARG A 61 4.98 -10.58 -4.53
CA ARG A 61 5.93 -10.98 -3.50
C ARG A 61 7.31 -11.14 -4.13
N GLU A 62 8.31 -10.52 -3.51
CA GLU A 62 9.71 -10.62 -3.92
C GLU A 62 10.50 -11.09 -2.72
N GLY A 63 10.78 -12.42 -2.67
CA GLY A 63 11.40 -13.01 -1.49
C GLY A 63 10.47 -12.92 -0.30
N ASP A 64 10.92 -12.27 0.77
CA ASP A 64 10.14 -12.06 1.99
C ASP A 64 9.39 -10.74 1.98
N VAL A 65 9.46 -9.98 0.90
CA VAL A 65 8.85 -8.65 0.82
C VAL A 65 7.63 -8.68 -0.08
N PHE A 66 6.52 -8.16 0.45
CA PHE A 66 5.31 -7.93 -0.33
C PHE A 66 5.36 -6.52 -0.88
N VAL A 67 5.15 -6.36 -2.19
CA VAL A 67 5.20 -5.07 -2.86
C VAL A 67 3.83 -4.75 -3.44
N PHE A 68 3.28 -3.62 -3.01
CA PHE A 68 1.96 -3.16 -3.46
C PHE A 68 2.12 -1.85 -4.20
N GLU A 69 1.44 -1.72 -5.35
CA GLU A 69 1.39 -0.46 -6.08
C GLU A 69 -0.04 0.02 -6.07
N ILE A 70 -0.27 1.19 -5.49
CA ILE A 70 -1.59 1.75 -5.27
C ILE A 70 -1.68 3.11 -5.94
N ARG A 71 -2.66 3.28 -6.83
CA ARG A 71 -2.92 4.56 -7.47
C ARG A 71 -4.06 5.26 -6.76
N LYS A 72 -3.84 6.51 -6.40
CA LYS A 72 -4.87 7.30 -5.75
C LYS A 72 -5.99 7.64 -6.71
N GLY A 73 -7.18 7.16 -6.44
CA GLY A 73 -8.33 7.32 -7.31
C GLY A 73 -9.39 8.24 -6.75
N GLY A 74 -9.48 8.29 -5.46
CA GLY A 74 -10.52 9.05 -4.78
C GLY A 74 -10.18 10.48 -4.47
#